data_a1c9f45dde73d3071ec29773e2b8b1de
#
_entry.id   a1c9f45dde73d3071ec29773e2b8b1de
#
_cell.length_a   1.000
_cell.length_b   1.000
_cell.length_c   1.000
_cell.angle_alpha   90.00
_cell.angle_beta   90.00
_cell.angle_gamma   90.00
#
_symmetry.space_group_name_H-M   'P 1'
#
loop_
_entity.id
_entity.type
_entity.pdbx_description
1 polymer ?
#
loop_
_entity_poly.entity_id
_entity_poly.type
_entity_poly.pdbx_seq_one_letter_code
_entity_poly.pdbx_strand_id
1 'polypeptide(L)'
;MKKGFRLHNLEVLNWGTFQGKWSFDPKEETTLLTGDSGSGKTTLVDALTSLLVPPNRIKFNQAADVESKERNFLSYVRGYYGQKSNAEGKGNIEALRGYNSYSVILANFFEQTLSKIVGLAIVFWFKEASGNPSKFYVVSENELSMDDDFILQTTDIKTLKDSLKQKKYNIFDEYSKYFNFFSKKLGNLSEQSIQLFQKTISMKKMGELSEFIRKNMLEKLEVEELISKLINHYNDLNRAYETILKAKDQINMLTPIQENGIKFLEKDIQKNRFQSALDRIDFWIAKKKEKLYENAIKSLNEQKISKQEIIEHEETKNNELDEKIIRLNAEIMSNGGDFIAFSYNFSFFL
;
A
#
# COMPACT_ATOMS: atom_id res chain seq x y z
N MET A 1 -17.64 2.10 -13.52
CA MET A 1 -17.70 1.94 -12.05
C MET A 1 -16.30 2.04 -11.47
N LYS A 2 -16.13 2.83 -10.44
CA LYS A 2 -14.85 3.08 -9.77
C LYS A 2 -14.58 1.90 -8.84
N LYS A 3 -13.51 1.15 -9.07
CA LYS A 3 -13.11 0.04 -8.19
C LYS A 3 -12.30 0.56 -7.00
N GLY A 4 -12.50 -0.03 -5.83
CA GLY A 4 -11.75 0.24 -4.61
C GLY A 4 -12.38 1.30 -3.70
N PHE A 5 -11.95 1.30 -2.45
CA PHE A 5 -12.41 2.25 -1.44
C PHE A 5 -11.90 3.66 -1.74
N ARG A 6 -12.79 4.64 -1.61
CA ARG A 6 -12.49 6.06 -1.80
C ARG A 6 -13.01 6.85 -0.61
N LEU A 7 -12.36 7.97 -0.36
CA LEU A 7 -12.80 8.88 0.70
C LEU A 7 -14.18 9.45 0.36
N HIS A 8 -15.17 9.12 1.18
CA HIS A 8 -16.52 9.66 1.09
C HIS A 8 -16.58 11.02 1.78
N ASN A 9 -16.24 11.05 3.05
CA ASN A 9 -16.13 12.28 3.83
C ASN A 9 -14.97 12.21 4.83
N LEU A 10 -14.51 13.38 5.26
CA LEU A 10 -13.56 13.58 6.34
C LEU A 10 -14.15 14.63 7.28
N GLU A 11 -14.38 14.26 8.51
CA GLU A 11 -14.86 15.18 9.54
C GLU A 11 -13.82 15.34 10.64
N VAL A 12 -13.67 16.53 11.14
CA VAL A 12 -12.79 16.84 12.26
C VAL A 12 -13.54 17.63 13.32
N LEU A 13 -13.32 17.28 14.58
CA LEU A 13 -13.81 17.99 15.73
C LEU A 13 -12.61 18.50 16.53
N ASN A 14 -12.50 19.81 16.72
CA ASN A 14 -11.45 20.41 17.54
C ASN A 14 -10.03 20.00 17.13
N TRP A 15 -9.70 20.08 15.84
CA TRP A 15 -8.41 19.65 15.30
C TRP A 15 -7.61 20.82 14.72
N GLY A 16 -6.38 21.03 15.18
CA GLY A 16 -5.54 22.16 14.76
C GLY A 16 -6.25 23.50 15.03
N THR A 17 -6.33 24.33 14.00
CA THR A 17 -7.03 25.62 14.05
C THR A 17 -8.55 25.52 13.86
N PHE A 18 -9.05 24.34 13.50
CA PHE A 18 -10.49 24.09 13.40
C PHE A 18 -11.10 23.95 14.80
N GLN A 19 -12.01 24.84 15.13
CA GLN A 19 -12.78 24.80 16.38
C GLN A 19 -14.19 24.32 16.10
N GLY A 20 -14.70 23.39 16.92
CA GLY A 20 -15.95 22.70 16.65
C GLY A 20 -15.83 21.68 15.52
N LYS A 21 -16.98 21.33 14.93
CA LYS A 21 -17.08 20.37 13.83
C LYS A 21 -16.81 21.05 12.49
N TRP A 22 -16.01 20.39 11.66
CA TRP A 22 -15.78 20.73 10.26
C TRP A 22 -15.85 19.46 9.41
N SER A 23 -16.47 19.56 8.24
CA SER A 23 -16.65 18.47 7.29
C SER A 23 -16.04 18.83 5.94
N PHE A 24 -15.47 17.83 5.30
CA PHE A 24 -14.95 17.87 3.94
C PHE A 24 -15.45 16.63 3.19
N ASP A 25 -16.30 16.84 2.18
CA ASP A 25 -17.07 15.78 1.52
C ASP A 25 -16.68 15.64 0.05
N PRO A 26 -15.59 14.92 -0.27
CA PRO A 26 -15.17 14.66 -1.65
C PRO A 26 -16.10 13.70 -2.40
N LYS A 27 -16.94 12.93 -1.71
CA LYS A 27 -17.93 11.98 -2.27
C LYS A 27 -17.32 11.06 -3.33
N GLU A 28 -16.21 10.40 -2.97
CA GLU A 28 -15.40 9.50 -3.81
C GLU A 28 -14.80 10.18 -5.06
N GLU A 29 -15.00 11.48 -5.25
CA GLU A 29 -14.47 12.20 -6.40
C GLU A 29 -13.04 12.71 -6.14
N THR A 30 -12.32 12.95 -7.22
CA THR A 30 -11.03 13.64 -7.13
C THR A 30 -11.28 15.11 -6.88
N THR A 31 -10.82 15.59 -5.75
CA THR A 31 -11.09 16.94 -5.26
C THR A 31 -9.81 17.73 -5.14
N LEU A 32 -9.80 18.95 -5.64
CA LEU A 32 -8.71 19.90 -5.48
C LEU A 32 -8.99 20.81 -4.28
N LEU A 33 -8.12 20.75 -3.26
CA LEU A 33 -8.19 21.59 -2.09
C LEU A 33 -7.39 22.87 -2.31
N THR A 34 -8.08 23.99 -2.52
CA THR A 34 -7.48 25.30 -2.76
C THR A 34 -7.80 26.29 -1.62
N GLY A 35 -7.06 27.35 -1.53
CA GLY A 35 -7.25 28.41 -0.55
C GLY A 35 -5.94 29.09 -0.17
N ASP A 36 -6.01 30.18 0.56
CA ASP A 36 -4.86 30.98 1.00
C ASP A 36 -3.95 30.23 1.97
N SER A 37 -2.73 30.74 2.14
CA SER A 37 -1.82 30.21 3.17
C SER A 37 -2.46 30.35 4.54
N GLY A 38 -2.42 29.29 5.35
CA GLY A 38 -3.05 29.28 6.69
C GLY A 38 -4.53 28.87 6.71
N SER A 39 -5.20 28.65 5.56
CA SER A 39 -6.62 28.26 5.51
C SER A 39 -6.95 26.86 6.03
N GLY A 40 -5.97 26.10 6.52
CA GLY A 40 -6.19 24.77 7.11
C GLY A 40 -6.05 23.59 6.15
N LYS A 41 -5.67 23.78 4.86
CA LYS A 41 -5.47 22.68 3.88
C LYS A 41 -4.58 21.58 4.42
N THR A 42 -3.40 21.95 4.89
CA THR A 42 -2.43 20.98 5.46
C THR A 42 -2.99 20.34 6.74
N THR A 43 -3.77 21.06 7.53
CA THR A 43 -4.39 20.54 8.75
C THR A 43 -5.38 19.41 8.47
N LEU A 44 -6.14 19.49 7.37
CA LEU A 44 -7.03 18.40 6.90
C LEU A 44 -6.24 17.22 6.37
N VAL A 45 -5.18 17.45 5.60
CA VAL A 45 -4.29 16.39 5.11
C VAL A 45 -3.61 15.68 6.29
N ASP A 46 -3.15 16.44 7.29
CA ASP A 46 -2.54 15.90 8.50
C ASP A 46 -3.56 15.11 9.36
N ALA A 47 -4.84 15.50 9.34
CA ALA A 47 -5.91 14.73 9.96
C ALA A 47 -6.05 13.34 9.29
N LEU A 48 -6.18 13.30 7.96
CA LEU A 48 -6.27 12.04 7.22
C LEU A 48 -5.00 11.18 7.41
N THR A 49 -3.83 11.81 7.42
CA THR A 49 -2.56 11.14 7.69
C THR A 49 -2.55 10.51 9.09
N SER A 50 -3.10 11.20 10.08
CA SER A 50 -3.18 10.71 11.46
C SER A 50 -4.05 9.47 11.61
N LEU A 51 -5.07 9.30 10.77
CA LEU A 51 -5.91 8.10 10.71
C LEU A 51 -5.19 6.89 10.09
N LEU A 52 -4.42 7.12 9.02
CA LEU A 52 -3.92 6.05 8.19
C LEU A 52 -2.48 5.63 8.50
N VAL A 53 -1.65 6.54 9.01
CA VAL A 53 -0.21 6.33 9.20
C VAL A 53 0.13 6.03 10.66
N PRO A 54 1.08 5.09 10.94
CA PRO A 54 1.54 4.84 12.30
C PRO A 54 2.04 6.10 12.98
N PRO A 55 1.66 6.38 14.24
CA PRO A 55 2.02 7.61 14.95
C PRO A 55 3.51 7.92 15.01
N ASN A 56 4.35 6.88 15.10
CA ASN A 56 5.82 7.01 15.14
C ASN A 56 6.44 7.36 13.78
N ARG A 57 5.68 7.25 12.69
CA ARG A 57 6.12 7.57 11.33
C ARG A 57 5.53 8.88 10.81
N ILE A 58 4.54 9.45 11.49
CA ILE A 58 3.91 10.69 11.06
C ILE A 58 4.90 11.83 11.17
N LYS A 59 5.06 12.56 10.07
CA LYS A 59 5.79 13.83 10.00
C LYS A 59 4.80 14.89 9.56
N PHE A 60 4.34 15.69 10.50
CA PHE A 60 3.43 16.80 10.20
C PHE A 60 4.17 17.90 9.44
N ASN A 61 3.50 18.46 8.44
CA ASN A 61 3.89 19.67 7.71
C ASN A 61 5.36 19.76 7.26
N GLN A 62 5.83 18.83 6.45
CA GLN A 62 7.13 18.99 5.77
C GLN A 62 7.12 20.09 4.68
N ALA A 63 5.97 20.71 4.43
CA ALA A 63 5.81 21.74 3.41
C ALA A 63 6.29 23.13 3.82
N ALA A 64 6.38 23.44 5.12
CA ALA A 64 6.94 24.68 5.63
C ALA A 64 8.38 24.46 6.12
N ASP A 65 9.30 25.32 5.73
CA ASP A 65 10.72 25.26 6.12
C ASP A 65 10.98 25.62 7.61
N VAL A 66 9.95 25.65 8.42
CA VAL A 66 10.04 25.85 9.85
C VAL A 66 10.30 24.52 10.53
N GLU A 67 11.30 24.46 11.38
CA GLU A 67 11.77 23.27 12.08
C GLU A 67 10.63 22.41 12.62
N SER A 68 10.62 21.13 12.24
CA SER A 68 9.56 20.14 12.47
C SER A 68 9.25 19.80 13.94
N LYS A 69 9.83 20.51 14.89
CA LYS A 69 9.62 20.30 16.33
C LYS A 69 8.31 20.89 16.87
N GLU A 70 7.70 21.83 16.16
CA GLU A 70 6.53 22.56 16.67
C GLU A 70 5.19 21.89 16.42
N ARG A 71 5.07 20.98 15.43
CA ARG A 71 3.81 20.32 15.11
C ARG A 71 3.82 18.85 15.51
N ASN A 72 3.03 18.54 16.50
CA ASN A 72 2.83 17.21 17.05
C ASN A 72 1.35 17.03 17.43
N PHE A 73 0.95 15.87 17.89
CA PHE A 73 -0.42 15.61 18.31
C PHE A 73 -0.89 16.60 19.40
N LEU A 74 0.00 16.99 20.32
CA LEU A 74 -0.33 17.95 21.35
C LEU A 74 -0.71 19.30 20.75
N SER A 75 0.07 19.82 19.81
CA SER A 75 -0.19 21.12 19.16
C SER A 75 -1.49 21.10 18.35
N TYR A 76 -1.81 19.98 17.69
CA TYR A 76 -3.07 19.84 16.96
C TYR A 76 -4.27 19.73 17.89
N VAL A 77 -4.21 18.90 18.92
CA VAL A 77 -5.32 18.73 19.87
C VAL A 77 -5.56 20.00 20.67
N ARG A 78 -4.50 20.69 21.08
CA ARG A 78 -4.60 21.99 21.76
C ARG A 78 -4.93 23.16 20.83
N GLY A 79 -4.66 23.00 19.51
CA GLY A 79 -4.86 24.07 18.52
C GLY A 79 -3.93 25.26 18.76
N TYR A 80 -2.62 25.01 18.73
CA TYR A 80 -1.64 26.09 18.85
C TYR A 80 -1.68 27.01 17.64
N TYR A 81 -1.76 28.33 17.84
CA TYR A 81 -1.94 29.30 16.78
C TYR A 81 -1.01 30.51 16.83
N GLY A 82 -0.34 30.76 17.95
CA GLY A 82 0.53 31.90 18.10
C GLY A 82 1.52 31.75 19.26
N GLN A 83 2.51 32.62 19.28
CA GLN A 83 3.43 32.80 20.41
C GLN A 83 3.35 34.27 20.84
N LYS A 84 3.01 34.53 22.10
CA LYS A 84 3.16 35.87 22.71
C LYS A 84 4.53 35.93 23.41
N SER A 85 5.40 36.82 22.94
CA SER A 85 6.60 37.19 23.68
C SER A 85 6.19 37.99 24.90
N ASN A 86 6.41 37.44 26.07
CA ASN A 86 6.36 38.27 27.30
C ASN A 86 7.59 39.15 27.37
N ALA A 87 7.49 40.25 28.11
CA ALA A 87 8.59 41.21 28.31
C ALA A 87 9.89 40.58 28.85
N GLU A 88 9.85 39.34 29.31
CA GLU A 88 10.98 38.52 29.79
C GLU A 88 11.55 37.54 28.74
N GLY A 89 11.12 37.62 27.47
CA GLY A 89 11.66 36.77 26.37
C GLY A 89 11.22 35.30 26.37
N LYS A 90 10.34 34.89 27.29
CA LYS A 90 9.70 33.57 27.28
C LYS A 90 8.41 33.63 26.50
N GLY A 91 8.39 33.05 25.30
CA GLY A 91 7.20 32.93 24.50
C GLY A 91 6.20 31.92 25.10
N ASN A 92 5.05 32.42 25.55
CA ASN A 92 3.93 31.54 25.90
C ASN A 92 3.19 31.14 24.61
N ILE A 93 3.06 29.84 24.38
CA ILE A 93 2.31 29.31 23.25
C ILE A 93 0.81 29.47 23.53
N GLU A 94 0.11 30.17 22.64
CA GLU A 94 -1.33 30.31 22.72
C GLU A 94 -2.04 29.10 22.15
N ALA A 95 -3.03 28.57 22.87
CA ALA A 95 -3.82 27.41 22.50
C ALA A 95 -5.31 27.78 22.51
N LEU A 96 -6.01 27.32 21.48
CA LEU A 96 -7.46 27.50 21.35
C LEU A 96 -8.25 26.70 22.39
N ARG A 97 -7.69 25.60 22.89
CA ARG A 97 -8.39 24.62 23.73
C ARG A 97 -7.62 24.28 24.99
N GLY A 98 -8.37 24.12 26.09
CA GLY A 98 -7.87 23.61 27.35
C GLY A 98 -7.66 22.09 27.34
N TYR A 99 -7.17 21.52 28.43
CA TYR A 99 -6.97 20.08 28.61
C TYR A 99 -8.29 19.32 28.87
N ASN A 100 -9.40 20.00 29.10
CA ASN A 100 -10.73 19.39 29.28
C ASN A 100 -11.47 19.13 27.96
N SER A 101 -10.84 19.44 26.81
CA SER A 101 -11.41 19.22 25.51
C SER A 101 -10.94 17.87 24.92
N TYR A 102 -11.72 17.31 24.04
CA TYR A 102 -11.32 16.20 23.21
C TYR A 102 -11.36 16.59 21.73
N SER A 103 -10.63 15.85 20.92
CA SER A 103 -10.59 16.02 19.47
C SER A 103 -10.92 14.70 18.79
N VAL A 104 -11.63 14.77 17.67
CA VAL A 104 -11.96 13.60 16.87
C VAL A 104 -11.58 13.88 15.42
N ILE A 105 -11.01 12.87 14.78
CA ILE A 105 -10.84 12.80 13.35
C ILE A 105 -11.63 11.58 12.89
N LEU A 106 -12.47 11.75 11.89
CA LEU A 106 -13.32 10.71 11.34
C LEU A 106 -13.23 10.75 9.82
N ALA A 107 -13.11 9.59 9.18
CA ALA A 107 -13.20 9.47 7.74
C ALA A 107 -14.01 8.22 7.37
N ASN A 108 -14.94 8.39 6.44
CA ASN A 108 -15.67 7.28 5.85
C ASN A 108 -15.10 7.01 4.45
N PHE A 109 -14.89 5.73 4.17
CA PHE A 109 -14.42 5.24 2.89
C PHE A 109 -15.51 4.37 2.27
N PHE A 110 -15.89 4.67 1.05
CA PHE A 110 -16.94 3.96 0.35
C PHE A 110 -16.41 3.25 -0.88
N GLU A 111 -16.86 2.03 -1.12
CA GLU A 111 -16.64 1.28 -2.35
C GLU A 111 -17.95 1.08 -3.10
N GLN A 112 -18.02 1.71 -4.25
CA GLN A 112 -19.23 1.77 -5.07
C GLN A 112 -19.64 0.39 -5.63
N THR A 113 -18.68 -0.47 -5.99
CA THR A 113 -18.95 -1.77 -6.63
C THR A 113 -19.62 -2.75 -5.66
N LEU A 114 -19.19 -2.75 -4.41
CA LEU A 114 -19.67 -3.66 -3.38
C LEU A 114 -20.70 -2.99 -2.45
N SER A 115 -20.98 -1.71 -2.67
CA SER A 115 -21.82 -0.89 -1.76
C SER A 115 -21.39 -1.01 -0.30
N LYS A 116 -20.07 -1.04 -0.08
CA LYS A 116 -19.49 -1.18 1.26
C LYS A 116 -18.93 0.14 1.74
N ILE A 117 -19.15 0.42 3.02
CA ILE A 117 -18.57 1.56 3.71
C ILE A 117 -17.70 1.08 4.85
N VAL A 118 -16.61 1.78 5.09
CA VAL A 118 -15.74 1.58 6.24
C VAL A 118 -15.46 2.94 6.87
N GLY A 119 -15.95 3.11 8.08
CA GLY A 119 -15.69 4.29 8.90
C GLY A 119 -14.48 4.08 9.78
N LEU A 120 -13.56 5.04 9.77
CA LEU A 120 -12.38 5.10 10.63
C LEU A 120 -12.45 6.35 11.48
N ALA A 121 -12.15 6.24 12.77
CA ALA A 121 -12.02 7.42 13.61
C ALA A 121 -10.89 7.27 14.62
N ILE A 122 -10.35 8.41 15.06
CA ILE A 122 -9.40 8.51 16.16
C ILE A 122 -9.87 9.60 17.10
N VAL A 123 -9.92 9.28 18.38
CA VAL A 123 -10.31 10.19 19.44
C VAL A 123 -9.10 10.50 20.31
N PHE A 124 -8.84 11.77 20.54
CA PHE A 124 -7.78 12.27 21.41
C PHE A 124 -8.37 12.98 22.62
N TRP A 125 -7.81 12.74 23.78
CA TRP A 125 -8.17 13.44 25.02
C TRP A 125 -6.99 13.53 25.97
N PHE A 126 -7.10 14.34 27.00
CA PHE A 126 -6.10 14.42 28.06
C PHE A 126 -6.59 13.70 29.32
N LYS A 127 -5.73 12.86 29.90
CA LYS A 127 -5.98 12.25 31.21
C LYS A 127 -5.67 13.21 32.35
N GLU A 128 -4.70 14.08 32.13
CA GLU A 128 -4.18 15.04 33.08
C GLU A 128 -4.08 16.41 32.42
N ALA A 129 -4.01 17.46 33.23
CA ALA A 129 -3.86 18.83 32.74
C ALA A 129 -2.44 19.16 32.23
N SER A 130 -1.71 18.14 31.77
CA SER A 130 -0.39 18.25 31.18
C SER A 130 -0.03 17.00 30.34
N GLY A 131 0.99 17.13 29.52
CA GLY A 131 1.53 16.00 28.76
C GLY A 131 0.87 15.75 27.39
N ASN A 132 1.18 14.60 26.81
CA ASN A 132 0.68 14.21 25.50
C ASN A 132 -0.76 13.68 25.56
N PRO A 133 -1.56 13.91 24.53
CA PRO A 133 -2.91 13.38 24.48
C PRO A 133 -2.91 11.85 24.41
N SER A 134 -3.80 11.24 25.19
CA SER A 134 -4.19 9.85 25.04
C SER A 134 -5.06 9.71 23.80
N LYS A 135 -5.15 8.51 23.24
CA LYS A 135 -5.97 8.26 22.05
C LYS A 135 -6.51 6.84 22.01
N PHE A 136 -7.61 6.67 21.32
CA PHE A 136 -8.09 5.36 20.85
C PHE A 136 -8.61 5.48 19.43
N TYR A 137 -8.72 4.34 18.77
CA TYR A 137 -9.13 4.21 17.38
C TYR A 137 -10.47 3.47 17.31
N VAL A 138 -11.27 3.84 16.32
CA VAL A 138 -12.57 3.21 16.05
C VAL A 138 -12.62 2.76 14.60
N VAL A 139 -13.13 1.56 14.36
CA VAL A 139 -13.44 1.05 13.02
C VAL A 139 -14.89 0.58 13.00
N SER A 140 -15.63 1.02 12.00
CA SER A 140 -17.01 0.62 11.75
C SER A 140 -17.15 0.10 10.33
N GLU A 141 -18.02 -0.88 10.14
CA GLU A 141 -18.47 -1.34 8.82
C GLU A 141 -19.75 -0.58 8.36
N ASN A 142 -20.16 0.41 9.13
CA ASN A 142 -21.21 1.36 8.80
C ASN A 142 -20.62 2.77 8.74
N GLU A 143 -21.34 3.69 8.14
CA GLU A 143 -20.98 5.11 8.16
C GLU A 143 -20.91 5.62 9.60
N LEU A 144 -19.82 6.31 9.91
CA LEU A 144 -19.67 7.03 11.17
C LEU A 144 -20.12 8.47 10.98
N SER A 145 -20.80 9.01 11.96
CA SER A 145 -21.26 10.39 11.99
C SER A 145 -20.66 11.11 13.19
N MET A 146 -20.13 12.32 12.98
CA MET A 146 -19.60 13.10 14.06
C MET A 146 -20.68 13.45 15.09
N ASP A 147 -21.86 13.84 14.61
CA ASP A 147 -22.97 14.30 15.45
C ASP A 147 -23.59 13.14 16.23
N ASP A 148 -23.78 11.99 15.59
CA ASP A 148 -24.50 10.88 16.22
C ASP A 148 -23.60 9.98 17.07
N ASP A 149 -22.30 9.94 16.77
CA ASP A 149 -21.39 8.98 17.38
C ASP A 149 -20.41 9.62 18.37
N PHE A 150 -19.98 10.87 18.12
CA PHE A 150 -18.84 11.46 18.83
C PHE A 150 -19.17 12.75 19.57
N ILE A 151 -20.24 13.46 19.22
CA ILE A 151 -20.68 14.65 19.96
C ILE A 151 -21.67 14.21 21.04
N LEU A 152 -21.18 14.15 22.26
CA LEU A 152 -22.01 13.84 23.42
C LEU A 152 -22.33 15.12 24.20
N GLN A 153 -23.41 15.10 24.96
CA GLN A 153 -23.76 16.18 25.90
C GLN A 153 -22.77 16.28 27.07
N THR A 154 -21.94 15.24 27.30
CA THR A 154 -20.91 15.19 28.34
C THR A 154 -19.53 14.98 27.72
N THR A 155 -18.52 15.59 28.31
CA THR A 155 -17.11 15.44 27.88
C THR A 155 -16.43 14.16 28.44
N ASP A 156 -17.21 13.24 29.00
CA ASP A 156 -16.67 12.01 29.58
C ASP A 156 -16.34 10.96 28.50
N ILE A 157 -15.04 10.70 28.34
CA ILE A 157 -14.50 9.73 27.38
C ILE A 157 -14.93 8.30 27.67
N LYS A 158 -15.19 7.97 28.95
CA LYS A 158 -15.67 6.63 29.32
C LYS A 158 -17.07 6.40 28.77
N THR A 159 -17.95 7.37 28.96
CA THR A 159 -19.32 7.35 28.41
C THR A 159 -19.30 7.26 26.89
N LEU A 160 -18.38 7.99 26.22
CA LEU A 160 -18.19 7.90 24.77
C LEU A 160 -17.78 6.48 24.33
N LYS A 161 -16.77 5.89 24.98
CA LYS A 161 -16.34 4.52 24.67
C LYS A 161 -17.47 3.50 24.84
N ASP A 162 -18.26 3.64 25.89
CA ASP A 162 -19.34 2.71 26.18
C ASP A 162 -20.49 2.87 25.17
N SER A 163 -20.82 4.09 24.75
CA SER A 163 -21.79 4.34 23.66
C SER A 163 -21.33 3.70 22.34
N LEU A 164 -20.08 3.87 21.96
CA LEU A 164 -19.52 3.26 20.74
C LEU A 164 -19.53 1.73 20.79
N LYS A 165 -19.30 1.13 21.98
CA LYS A 165 -19.40 -0.33 22.17
C LYS A 165 -20.84 -0.81 22.03
N GLN A 166 -21.82 -0.08 22.55
CA GLN A 166 -23.23 -0.40 22.40
C GLN A 166 -23.66 -0.42 20.94
N LYS A 167 -23.11 0.47 20.12
CA LYS A 167 -23.28 0.49 18.66
C LYS A 167 -22.48 -0.61 17.93
N LYS A 168 -21.77 -1.48 18.67
CA LYS A 168 -20.94 -2.59 18.15
C LYS A 168 -19.78 -2.14 17.26
N TYR A 169 -19.26 -0.93 17.49
CA TYR A 169 -18.06 -0.48 16.80
C TYR A 169 -16.79 -1.11 17.42
N ASN A 170 -15.79 -1.36 16.57
CA ASN A 170 -14.54 -1.94 17.02
C ASN A 170 -13.60 -0.85 17.54
N ILE A 171 -13.20 -0.95 18.80
CA ILE A 171 -12.36 0.04 19.49
C ILE A 171 -10.99 -0.57 19.77
N PHE A 172 -9.94 0.19 19.47
CA PHE A 172 -8.55 -0.23 19.64
C PHE A 172 -7.76 0.86 20.36
N ASP A 173 -6.98 0.49 21.37
CA ASP A 173 -6.08 1.40 22.05
C ASP A 173 -4.68 1.43 21.38
N GLU A 174 -4.35 0.42 20.56
CA GLU A 174 -3.07 0.28 19.86
C GLU A 174 -3.24 0.40 18.34
N TYR A 175 -2.33 1.16 17.71
CA TYR A 175 -2.36 1.33 16.25
C TYR A 175 -2.19 0.01 15.49
N SER A 176 -1.32 -0.89 15.95
CA SER A 176 -1.07 -2.17 15.25
C SER A 176 -2.33 -3.04 15.12
N LYS A 177 -3.13 -3.11 16.17
CA LYS A 177 -4.40 -3.85 16.17
C LYS A 177 -5.44 -3.16 15.27
N TYR A 178 -5.50 -1.83 15.35
CA TYR A 178 -6.34 -1.01 14.50
C TYR A 178 -5.98 -1.17 13.03
N PHE A 179 -4.69 -1.07 12.66
CA PHE A 179 -4.20 -1.26 11.31
C PHE A 179 -4.54 -2.64 10.75
N ASN A 180 -4.24 -3.70 11.50
CA ASN A 180 -4.53 -5.08 11.09
C ASN A 180 -6.02 -5.32 10.85
N PHE A 181 -6.89 -4.60 11.54
CA PHE A 181 -8.33 -4.71 11.34
C PHE A 181 -8.79 -3.92 10.12
N PHE A 182 -8.47 -2.62 10.04
CA PHE A 182 -8.97 -1.80 8.93
C PHE A 182 -8.30 -2.16 7.59
N SER A 183 -7.04 -2.58 7.57
CA SER A 183 -6.36 -2.98 6.34
C SER A 183 -7.09 -4.13 5.63
N LYS A 184 -7.57 -5.11 6.39
CA LYS A 184 -8.40 -6.21 5.87
C LYS A 184 -9.73 -5.72 5.31
N LYS A 185 -10.36 -4.73 5.99
CA LYS A 185 -11.65 -4.17 5.56
C LYS A 185 -11.52 -3.29 4.32
N LEU A 186 -10.41 -2.60 4.16
CA LEU A 186 -10.10 -1.75 2.99
C LEU A 186 -9.40 -2.51 1.83
N GLY A 187 -9.45 -3.85 1.81
CA GLY A 187 -8.93 -4.63 0.70
C GLY A 187 -7.49 -5.11 0.86
N ASN A 188 -7.09 -5.46 2.07
CA ASN A 188 -5.76 -5.97 2.44
C ASN A 188 -4.62 -4.98 2.14
N LEU A 189 -4.76 -3.75 2.64
CA LEU A 189 -3.72 -2.74 2.52
C LEU A 189 -2.41 -3.23 3.16
N SER A 190 -1.32 -3.15 2.40
CA SER A 190 0.01 -3.45 2.92
C SER A 190 0.62 -2.26 3.68
N GLU A 191 1.58 -2.52 4.55
CA GLU A 191 2.36 -1.43 5.16
C GLU A 191 3.09 -0.59 4.12
N GLN A 192 3.51 -1.19 3.01
CA GLN A 192 4.16 -0.50 1.90
C GLN A 192 3.21 0.51 1.24
N SER A 193 1.92 0.17 1.10
CA SER A 193 0.91 1.11 0.58
C SER A 193 0.76 2.34 1.47
N ILE A 194 0.77 2.17 2.79
CA ILE A 194 0.72 3.28 3.75
C ILE A 194 2.00 4.11 3.71
N GLN A 195 3.17 3.47 3.56
CA GLN A 195 4.44 4.19 3.39
C GLN A 195 4.46 5.01 2.11
N LEU A 196 3.94 4.46 1.01
CA LEU A 196 3.82 5.16 -0.27
C LEU A 196 2.89 6.37 -0.13
N PHE A 197 1.73 6.19 0.50
CA PHE A 197 0.78 7.26 0.79
C PHE A 197 1.47 8.40 1.59
N GLN A 198 2.17 8.06 2.67
CA GLN A 198 2.90 9.04 3.46
C GLN A 198 3.98 9.77 2.65
N LYS A 199 4.77 9.05 1.86
CA LYS A 199 5.79 9.66 1.02
C LYS A 199 5.18 10.62 -0.01
N THR A 200 4.05 10.22 -0.62
CA THR A 200 3.35 11.04 -1.62
C THR A 200 2.86 12.36 -1.01
N ILE A 201 2.26 12.32 0.18
CA ILE A 201 1.80 13.52 0.89
C ILE A 201 2.97 14.42 1.32
N SER A 202 4.09 13.83 1.72
CA SER A 202 5.25 14.58 2.21
C SER A 202 6.10 15.20 1.09
N MET A 203 5.80 14.94 -0.18
CA MET A 203 6.60 15.43 -1.29
C MET A 203 6.29 16.89 -1.62
N LYS A 204 7.31 17.75 -1.49
CA LYS A 204 7.25 19.17 -1.91
C LYS A 204 7.42 19.37 -3.41
N LYS A 205 8.23 18.54 -4.05
CA LYS A 205 8.49 18.53 -5.49
C LYS A 205 8.59 17.09 -5.96
N MET A 206 7.90 16.76 -7.02
CA MET A 206 8.19 15.55 -7.77
C MET A 206 9.52 15.81 -8.52
N GLY A 207 10.56 15.08 -8.16
CA GLY A 207 11.73 14.92 -8.99
C GLY A 207 11.36 14.21 -10.31
N GLU A 208 12.27 13.51 -10.92
CA GLU A 208 11.92 12.69 -12.09
C GLU A 208 10.88 11.63 -11.70
N LEU A 209 9.74 11.66 -12.37
CA LEU A 209 8.63 10.72 -12.15
C LEU A 209 9.09 9.25 -12.25
N SER A 210 9.99 8.99 -13.19
CA SER A 210 10.58 7.65 -13.40
C SER A 210 11.37 7.17 -12.18
N GLU A 211 12.11 8.05 -11.52
CA GLU A 211 12.86 7.71 -10.31
C GLU A 211 11.94 7.48 -9.11
N PHE A 212 10.88 8.28 -8.99
CA PHE A 212 9.87 8.11 -7.96
C PHE A 212 9.16 6.77 -8.09
N ILE A 213 8.70 6.41 -9.30
CA ILE A 213 8.04 5.13 -9.58
C ILE A 213 9.00 3.98 -9.28
N ARG A 214 10.25 4.06 -9.74
CA ARG A 214 11.27 3.02 -9.52
C ARG A 214 11.57 2.78 -8.05
N LYS A 215 11.69 3.85 -7.25
CA LYS A 215 12.04 3.74 -5.82
C LYS A 215 10.87 3.36 -4.91
N ASN A 216 9.64 3.70 -5.29
CA ASN A 216 8.52 3.64 -4.35
C ASN A 216 7.36 2.76 -4.79
N MET A 217 7.20 2.51 -6.10
CA MET A 217 6.08 1.74 -6.64
C MET A 217 6.51 0.37 -7.19
N LEU A 218 7.77 0.25 -7.62
CA LEU A 218 8.29 -1.04 -8.03
C LEU A 218 8.80 -1.78 -6.80
N GLU A 219 8.38 -3.01 -6.63
CA GLU A 219 8.99 -3.92 -5.68
C GLU A 219 10.48 -4.01 -6.01
N LYS A 220 11.33 -3.89 -5.01
CA LYS A 220 12.76 -4.23 -5.17
C LYS A 220 12.78 -5.71 -5.51
N LEU A 221 12.91 -6.02 -6.79
CA LEU A 221 13.33 -7.35 -7.20
C LEU A 221 14.67 -7.60 -6.51
N GLU A 222 14.74 -8.64 -5.72
CA GLU A 222 16.00 -9.15 -5.19
C GLU A 222 16.77 -9.77 -6.35
N VAL A 223 17.33 -8.89 -7.20
CA VAL A 223 18.01 -9.24 -8.45
C VAL A 223 19.19 -10.17 -8.14
N GLU A 224 19.85 -9.97 -7.00
CA GLU A 224 20.96 -10.82 -6.55
C GLU A 224 20.53 -12.25 -6.29
N GLU A 225 19.35 -12.46 -5.68
CA GLU A 225 18.80 -13.80 -5.46
C GLU A 225 18.38 -14.46 -6.79
N LEU A 226 17.78 -13.69 -7.71
CA LEU A 226 17.44 -14.15 -9.05
C LEU A 226 18.67 -14.49 -9.87
N ILE A 227 19.73 -13.66 -9.82
CA ILE A 227 21.02 -13.92 -10.47
C ILE A 227 21.66 -15.17 -9.88
N SER A 228 21.66 -15.32 -8.55
CA SER A 228 22.21 -16.51 -7.90
C SER A 228 21.46 -17.78 -8.29
N LYS A 229 20.13 -17.73 -8.35
CA LYS A 229 19.31 -18.84 -8.87
C LYS A 229 19.61 -19.13 -10.34
N LEU A 230 19.78 -18.11 -11.17
CA LEU A 230 20.12 -18.27 -12.59
C LEU A 230 21.51 -18.92 -12.76
N ILE A 231 22.49 -18.48 -11.99
CA ILE A 231 23.85 -19.04 -11.99
C ILE A 231 23.80 -20.52 -11.55
N ASN A 232 23.07 -20.84 -10.50
CA ASN A 232 22.91 -22.21 -10.06
C ASN A 232 22.23 -23.07 -11.11
N HIS A 233 21.15 -22.61 -11.72
CA HIS A 233 20.51 -23.30 -12.84
C HIS A 233 21.45 -23.49 -14.03
N TYR A 234 22.23 -22.49 -14.37
CA TYR A 234 23.24 -22.59 -15.44
C TYR A 234 24.31 -23.65 -15.09
N ASN A 235 24.82 -23.64 -13.87
CA ASN A 235 25.80 -24.62 -13.42
C ASN A 235 25.24 -26.05 -13.41
N ASP A 236 23.99 -26.22 -12.99
CA ASP A 236 23.32 -27.52 -13.01
C ASP A 236 23.07 -28.00 -14.45
N LEU A 237 22.69 -27.11 -15.35
CA LEU A 237 22.53 -27.40 -16.79
C LEU A 237 23.87 -27.77 -17.41
N ASN A 238 24.93 -27.08 -17.09
CA ASN A 238 26.28 -27.34 -17.59
C ASN A 238 26.80 -28.70 -17.10
N ARG A 239 26.57 -29.00 -15.79
CA ARG A 239 26.85 -30.35 -15.24
C ARG A 239 26.06 -31.45 -15.96
N ALA A 240 24.78 -31.22 -16.19
CA ALA A 240 23.96 -32.18 -16.93
C ALA A 240 24.46 -32.36 -18.37
N TYR A 241 24.83 -31.28 -19.05
CA TYR A 241 25.41 -31.30 -20.36
C TYR A 241 26.75 -32.06 -20.41
N GLU A 242 27.68 -31.75 -19.49
CA GLU A 242 28.95 -32.48 -19.37
C GLU A 242 28.74 -33.98 -19.10
N THR A 243 27.75 -34.32 -18.29
CA THR A 243 27.40 -35.72 -18.01
C THR A 243 26.85 -36.40 -19.24
N ILE A 244 26.02 -35.71 -20.02
CA ILE A 244 25.53 -36.22 -21.32
C ILE A 244 26.68 -36.41 -22.32
N LEU A 245 27.61 -35.47 -22.41
CA LEU A 245 28.79 -35.60 -23.27
C LEU A 245 29.66 -36.80 -22.87
N LYS A 246 29.93 -36.94 -21.53
CA LYS A 246 30.69 -38.13 -21.03
C LYS A 246 29.95 -39.42 -21.32
N ALA A 247 28.63 -39.46 -21.12
CA ALA A 247 27.83 -40.62 -21.45
C ALA A 247 27.86 -40.92 -22.95
N LYS A 248 27.85 -39.88 -23.79
CA LYS A 248 27.96 -40.03 -25.26
C LYS A 248 29.32 -40.56 -25.67
N ASP A 249 30.39 -40.07 -25.08
CA ASP A 249 31.75 -40.58 -25.34
C ASP A 249 31.90 -42.03 -24.84
N GLN A 250 31.36 -42.38 -23.69
CA GLN A 250 31.30 -43.76 -23.19
C GLN A 250 30.51 -44.66 -24.14
N ILE A 251 29.38 -44.20 -24.63
CA ILE A 251 28.57 -44.93 -25.62
C ILE A 251 29.40 -45.16 -26.90
N ASN A 252 30.09 -44.11 -27.40
CA ASN A 252 30.93 -44.22 -28.58
C ASN A 252 32.09 -45.23 -28.39
N MET A 253 32.67 -45.33 -27.19
CA MET A 253 33.70 -46.28 -26.86
C MET A 253 33.18 -47.72 -26.68
N LEU A 254 31.96 -47.84 -26.12
CA LEU A 254 31.35 -49.15 -25.85
C LEU A 254 30.67 -49.78 -27.06
N THR A 255 30.19 -48.96 -28.01
CA THR A 255 29.53 -49.47 -29.24
C THR A 255 30.39 -50.43 -30.03
N PRO A 256 31.70 -50.17 -30.33
CA PRO A 256 32.56 -51.11 -31.01
C PRO A 256 32.79 -52.40 -30.22
N ILE A 257 32.83 -52.32 -28.90
CA ILE A 257 32.99 -53.50 -28.05
C ILE A 257 31.74 -54.38 -28.09
N GLN A 258 30.56 -53.74 -28.04
CA GLN A 258 29.27 -54.43 -28.15
C GLN A 258 29.11 -55.09 -29.53
N GLU A 259 29.46 -54.36 -30.61
CA GLU A 259 29.40 -54.88 -31.98
C GLU A 259 30.35 -56.07 -32.16
N ASN A 260 31.57 -56.00 -31.60
CA ASN A 260 32.52 -57.09 -31.63
C ASN A 260 32.09 -58.28 -30.74
N GLY A 261 31.45 -57.96 -29.55
CA GLY A 261 30.88 -58.98 -28.66
C GLY A 261 29.70 -59.72 -29.29
N ILE A 262 28.83 -59.01 -30.02
CA ILE A 262 27.70 -59.59 -30.74
C ILE A 262 28.24 -60.49 -31.90
N LYS A 263 29.21 -60.00 -32.63
CA LYS A 263 29.87 -60.79 -33.71
C LYS A 263 30.53 -62.02 -33.18
N PHE A 264 31.03 -61.95 -31.97
CA PHE A 264 31.73 -63.09 -31.35
C PHE A 264 30.80 -64.17 -30.77
N LEU A 265 29.63 -63.74 -30.34
CA LEU A 265 28.73 -64.65 -29.65
C LEU A 265 27.62 -65.26 -30.48
N GLU A 266 27.47 -64.92 -31.77
CA GLU A 266 26.43 -65.46 -32.72
C GLU A 266 25.14 -66.01 -32.05
N LYS A 267 24.72 -65.41 -30.95
CA LYS A 267 23.60 -65.95 -30.20
C LYS A 267 22.41 -64.98 -30.23
N ASP A 268 21.47 -65.34 -31.07
CA ASP A 268 20.19 -64.65 -31.20
C ASP A 268 19.42 -64.48 -29.86
N ILE A 269 19.64 -65.40 -28.90
CA ILE A 269 19.03 -65.38 -27.58
C ILE A 269 19.54 -64.19 -26.69
N GLN A 270 20.82 -63.82 -26.81
CA GLN A 270 21.34 -62.67 -26.08
C GLN A 270 20.93 -61.35 -26.70
N LYS A 271 20.84 -61.25 -28.02
CA LYS A 271 20.36 -60.11 -28.75
C LYS A 271 18.90 -59.78 -28.35
N ASN A 272 18.02 -60.77 -28.33
CA ASN A 272 16.62 -60.56 -27.94
C ASN A 272 16.48 -60.15 -26.46
N ARG A 273 17.37 -60.63 -25.60
CA ARG A 273 17.41 -60.22 -24.18
C ARG A 273 17.86 -58.75 -23.98
N PHE A 274 18.86 -58.34 -24.77
CA PHE A 274 19.32 -56.94 -24.75
C PHE A 274 18.32 -56.00 -25.44
N GLN A 275 17.70 -56.43 -26.53
CA GLN A 275 16.67 -55.64 -27.17
C GLN A 275 15.50 -55.35 -26.22
N SER A 276 15.01 -56.38 -25.51
CA SER A 276 13.95 -56.23 -24.51
C SER A 276 14.36 -55.31 -23.31
N ALA A 277 15.65 -55.30 -22.97
CA ALA A 277 16.16 -54.41 -21.93
C ALA A 277 16.24 -52.97 -22.41
N LEU A 278 16.65 -52.75 -23.67
CA LEU A 278 16.67 -51.41 -24.30
C LEU A 278 15.26 -50.81 -24.41
N ASP A 279 14.29 -51.62 -24.88
CA ASP A 279 12.90 -51.20 -25.01
C ASP A 279 12.28 -50.79 -23.64
N ARG A 280 12.69 -51.51 -22.59
CA ARG A 280 12.28 -51.15 -21.21
C ARG A 280 12.94 -49.88 -20.70
N ILE A 281 14.18 -49.62 -21.09
CA ILE A 281 14.90 -48.38 -20.68
C ILE A 281 14.28 -47.18 -21.38
N ASP A 282 13.96 -47.28 -22.64
CA ASP A 282 13.32 -46.20 -23.40
C ASP A 282 11.92 -45.88 -22.86
N PHE A 283 11.13 -46.89 -22.54
CA PHE A 283 9.84 -46.73 -21.90
C PHE A 283 9.99 -46.07 -20.51
N TRP A 284 10.96 -46.50 -19.72
CA TRP A 284 11.21 -45.91 -18.39
C TRP A 284 11.69 -44.46 -18.47
N ILE A 285 12.59 -44.16 -19.41
CA ILE A 285 13.09 -42.81 -19.69
C ILE A 285 11.95 -41.92 -20.18
N ALA A 286 11.12 -42.39 -21.10
CA ALA A 286 9.96 -41.65 -21.58
C ALA A 286 8.99 -41.31 -20.43
N LYS A 287 8.65 -42.29 -19.61
CA LYS A 287 7.76 -42.11 -18.45
C LYS A 287 8.34 -41.19 -17.40
N LYS A 288 9.65 -41.21 -17.22
CA LYS A 288 10.32 -40.29 -16.25
C LYS A 288 10.41 -38.87 -16.79
N LYS A 289 10.63 -38.70 -18.11
CA LYS A 289 10.56 -37.40 -18.80
C LYS A 289 9.15 -36.79 -18.70
N GLU A 290 8.14 -37.62 -19.00
CA GLU A 290 6.74 -37.22 -18.85
C GLU A 290 6.45 -36.65 -17.47
N LYS A 291 6.80 -37.39 -16.41
CA LYS A 291 6.62 -36.95 -15.04
C LYS A 291 7.39 -35.66 -14.67
N LEU A 292 8.59 -35.48 -15.23
CA LEU A 292 9.35 -34.25 -15.06
C LEU A 292 8.70 -33.05 -15.75
N TYR A 293 8.19 -33.28 -16.97
CA TYR A 293 7.47 -32.23 -17.71
C TYR A 293 6.14 -31.88 -17.03
N GLU A 294 5.39 -32.87 -16.56
CA GLU A 294 4.17 -32.60 -15.78
C GLU A 294 4.43 -31.73 -14.57
N ASN A 295 5.48 -32.02 -13.79
CA ASN A 295 5.85 -31.22 -12.63
C ASN A 295 6.30 -29.81 -13.02
N ALA A 296 7.06 -29.68 -14.10
CA ALA A 296 7.50 -28.38 -14.61
C ALA A 296 6.33 -27.54 -15.14
N ILE A 297 5.40 -28.16 -15.87
CA ILE A 297 4.18 -27.52 -16.36
C ILE A 297 3.31 -27.05 -15.18
N LYS A 298 3.17 -27.88 -14.14
CA LYS A 298 2.42 -27.52 -12.94
C LYS A 298 3.02 -26.29 -12.26
N SER A 299 4.33 -26.31 -12.04
CA SER A 299 5.04 -25.16 -11.44
C SER A 299 4.96 -23.89 -12.30
N LEU A 300 5.09 -24.03 -13.63
CA LEU A 300 4.97 -22.91 -14.56
C LEU A 300 3.55 -22.36 -14.61
N ASN A 301 2.53 -23.22 -14.53
CA ASN A 301 1.15 -22.78 -14.48
C ASN A 301 0.83 -22.04 -13.16
N GLU A 302 1.34 -22.52 -12.03
CA GLU A 302 1.23 -21.83 -10.75
C GLU A 302 1.88 -20.42 -10.80
N GLN A 303 3.09 -20.34 -11.37
CA GLN A 303 3.77 -19.06 -11.59
C GLN A 303 3.03 -18.16 -12.59
N LYS A 304 2.44 -18.75 -13.64
CA LYS A 304 1.63 -18.00 -14.61
C LYS A 304 0.39 -17.41 -13.96
N ILE A 305 -0.33 -18.19 -13.15
CA ILE A 305 -1.51 -17.72 -12.41
C ILE A 305 -1.11 -16.56 -11.49
N SER A 306 -0.06 -16.74 -10.67
CA SER A 306 0.42 -15.68 -9.78
C SER A 306 0.83 -14.40 -10.54
N LYS A 307 1.50 -14.54 -11.67
CA LYS A 307 1.83 -13.38 -12.51
C LYS A 307 0.61 -12.75 -13.16
N GLN A 308 -0.37 -13.54 -13.54
CA GLN A 308 -1.61 -13.06 -14.12
C GLN A 308 -2.42 -12.24 -13.10
N GLU A 309 -2.49 -12.73 -11.86
CA GLU A 309 -3.12 -12.00 -10.75
C GLU A 309 -2.43 -10.63 -10.49
N ILE A 310 -1.10 -10.60 -10.58
CA ILE A 310 -0.33 -9.35 -10.46
C ILE A 310 -0.65 -8.40 -11.62
N ILE A 311 -0.72 -8.94 -12.86
CA ILE A 311 -1.06 -8.13 -14.05
C ILE A 311 -2.47 -7.56 -13.90
N GLU A 312 -3.46 -8.37 -13.56
CA GLU A 312 -4.84 -7.91 -13.36
C GLU A 312 -4.94 -6.85 -12.27
N HIS A 313 -4.15 -7.00 -11.18
CA HIS A 313 -4.08 -5.99 -10.14
C HIS A 313 -3.49 -4.66 -10.64
N GLU A 314 -2.40 -4.72 -11.40
CA GLU A 314 -1.78 -3.50 -11.95
C GLU A 314 -2.61 -2.89 -13.08
N GLU A 315 -3.32 -3.69 -13.86
CA GLU A 315 -4.27 -3.19 -14.87
C GLU A 315 -5.46 -2.48 -14.22
N THR A 316 -6.03 -3.05 -13.15
CA THR A 316 -7.10 -2.37 -12.39
C THR A 316 -6.64 -1.05 -11.82
N LYS A 317 -5.45 -1.01 -11.25
CA LYS A 317 -4.84 0.21 -10.70
C LYS A 317 -4.53 1.25 -11.77
N ASN A 318 -4.11 0.81 -12.95
CA ASN A 318 -3.89 1.70 -14.10
C ASN A 318 -5.20 2.32 -14.58
N ASN A 319 -6.25 1.51 -14.66
CA ASN A 319 -7.59 1.99 -15.01
C ASN A 319 -8.13 3.00 -13.97
N GLU A 320 -7.90 2.75 -12.68
CA GLU A 320 -8.26 3.71 -11.62
C GLU A 320 -7.50 5.05 -11.76
N LEU A 321 -6.21 4.97 -12.13
CA LEU A 321 -5.40 6.16 -12.39
C LEU A 321 -5.89 6.93 -13.63
N ASP A 322 -6.24 6.23 -14.69
CA ASP A 322 -6.78 6.83 -15.91
C ASP A 322 -8.12 7.52 -15.63
N GLU A 323 -9.01 6.86 -14.90
CA GLU A 323 -10.26 7.49 -14.46
C GLU A 323 -10.01 8.74 -13.60
N LYS A 324 -9.00 8.69 -12.73
CA LYS A 324 -8.61 9.83 -11.91
C LYS A 324 -8.08 10.99 -12.74
N ILE A 325 -7.29 10.70 -13.78
CA ILE A 325 -6.80 11.69 -14.74
C ILE A 325 -7.97 12.34 -15.48
N ILE A 326 -8.93 11.54 -15.97
CA ILE A 326 -10.11 12.04 -16.68
C ILE A 326 -10.93 12.95 -15.77
N ARG A 327 -11.12 12.60 -14.50
CA ARG A 327 -11.85 13.42 -13.52
C ARG A 327 -11.14 14.72 -13.21
N LEU A 328 -9.83 14.67 -12.97
CA LEU A 328 -9.03 15.87 -12.74
C LEU A 328 -9.12 16.82 -13.93
N ASN A 329 -9.05 16.29 -15.14
CA ASN A 329 -9.20 17.12 -16.35
C ASN A 329 -10.61 17.73 -16.46
N ALA A 330 -11.66 16.95 -16.16
CA ALA A 330 -13.03 17.45 -16.14
C ALA A 330 -13.26 18.52 -15.06
N GLU A 331 -12.64 18.35 -13.90
CA GLU A 331 -12.70 19.30 -12.79
C GLU A 331 -11.93 20.59 -13.09
N ILE A 332 -10.77 20.49 -13.73
CA ILE A 332 -10.02 21.63 -14.25
C ILE A 332 -10.88 22.39 -15.25
N MET A 333 -11.56 21.69 -16.19
CA MET A 333 -12.46 22.30 -17.15
C MET A 333 -13.68 22.96 -16.47
N SER A 334 -14.31 22.27 -15.52
CA SER A 334 -15.50 22.78 -14.80
C SER A 334 -15.20 24.00 -13.93
N ASN A 335 -13.98 24.08 -13.38
CA ASN A 335 -13.53 25.17 -12.52
C ASN A 335 -12.84 26.31 -13.29
N GLY A 336 -13.01 26.38 -14.60
CA GLY A 336 -12.41 27.43 -15.44
C GLY A 336 -10.93 27.19 -15.74
N GLY A 337 -10.46 25.92 -15.61
CA GLY A 337 -9.08 25.54 -15.91
C GLY A 337 -8.67 25.85 -17.36
N ASP A 338 -9.63 25.84 -18.28
CA ASP A 338 -9.40 26.29 -19.67
C ASP A 338 -8.94 27.74 -19.73
N PHE A 339 -9.43 28.58 -18.84
CA PHE A 339 -9.02 29.99 -18.75
C PHE A 339 -7.59 30.12 -18.24
N ILE A 340 -7.16 29.25 -17.33
CA ILE A 340 -5.80 29.22 -16.78
C ILE A 340 -4.83 28.62 -17.80
N ALA A 341 -5.19 27.54 -18.47
CA ALA A 341 -4.40 26.95 -19.56
C ALA A 341 -4.26 27.90 -20.75
N PHE A 342 -5.33 28.64 -21.08
CA PHE A 342 -5.30 29.65 -22.12
C PHE A 342 -4.43 30.86 -21.72
N SER A 343 -4.47 31.30 -20.46
CA SER A 343 -3.60 32.37 -19.95
C SER A 343 -2.14 31.98 -19.88
N TYR A 344 -1.81 30.74 -19.56
CA TYR A 344 -0.44 30.21 -19.56
C TYR A 344 0.15 30.08 -20.97
N ASN A 345 -0.66 29.61 -21.93
CA ASN A 345 -0.24 29.53 -23.32
C ASN A 345 -0.11 30.93 -23.96
N PHE A 346 -0.90 31.91 -23.50
CA PHE A 346 -0.80 33.30 -24.03
C PHE A 346 0.40 34.07 -23.43
N SER A 347 0.84 33.73 -22.22
CA SER A 347 2.06 34.31 -21.62
C SER A 347 3.36 33.72 -22.16
N PHE A 348 3.29 32.64 -22.93
CA PHE A 348 4.46 32.03 -23.59
C PHE A 348 4.67 32.53 -25.03
N PHE A 349 3.70 33.30 -25.56
CA PHE A 349 3.75 33.88 -26.91
C PHE A 349 3.88 35.42 -26.92
N LEU A 350 4.07 36.04 -25.78
CA LEU A 350 4.50 37.44 -25.64
C LEU A 350 5.89 37.49 -24.94
#